data_429483ff9d9630de23847a938c50b971
#
_entry.id   429483ff9d9630de23847a938c50b971
#
_cell.length_a   1.000
_cell.length_b   1.000
_cell.length_c   1.000
_cell.angle_alpha   90.00
_cell.angle_beta   90.00
_cell.angle_gamma   90.00
#
_symmetry.space_group_name_H-M   'P 1'
#
loop_
_entity.id
_entity.type
_entity.pdbx_description
1 polymer ?
#
loop_
_entity_poly.entity_id
_entity_poly.type
_entity_poly.pdbx_seq_one_letter_code
_entity_poly.pdbx_strand_id
1 'polypeptide(L)'
;MSLRAQLTDAMKEAMKAKDAKRLATVRLILAALKDRDIAARTETSKDLMGDDDILTLLAKMIKQREESATAFDAGNRPELAANERDEIAIIRTFMPAQMDEAAMKAAVAQVIAEAGAASIKDMGKVMAVLKERYAGQMDFSKASAATKDALSGKCQGPGQNQ
;
A
#
# COMPACT_ATOMS: atom_id res chain seq x y z
N MET A 1 19.56 0.21 1.85
CA MET A 1 19.20 1.56 2.33
C MET A 1 17.74 1.54 2.77
N SER A 2 17.45 2.08 3.95
CA SER A 2 16.09 2.14 4.45
C SER A 2 15.21 3.05 3.58
N LEU A 3 13.92 2.81 3.60
CA LEU A 3 12.97 3.64 2.84
C LEU A 3 12.98 5.09 3.33
N ARG A 4 13.15 5.29 4.62
CA ARG A 4 13.30 6.63 5.22
C ARG A 4 14.52 7.37 4.65
N ALA A 5 15.65 6.70 4.54
CA ALA A 5 16.86 7.27 3.95
C ALA A 5 16.67 7.58 2.46
N GLN A 6 15.99 6.69 1.73
CA GLN A 6 15.67 6.92 0.32
C GLN A 6 14.81 8.16 0.12
N LEU A 7 13.82 8.37 0.98
CA LEU A 7 12.96 9.56 0.93
C LEU A 7 13.76 10.85 1.20
N THR A 8 14.64 10.81 2.19
CA THR A 8 15.49 11.97 2.51
C THR A 8 16.44 12.30 1.36
N ASP A 9 17.06 11.28 0.77
CA ASP A 9 17.95 11.45 -0.37
C ASP A 9 17.20 11.97 -1.60
N ALA A 10 16.00 11.45 -1.85
CA ALA A 10 15.15 11.89 -2.95
C ALA A 10 14.77 13.37 -2.81
N MET A 11 14.53 13.83 -1.59
CA MET A 11 14.28 15.26 -1.32
C MET A 11 15.47 16.11 -1.73
N LYS A 12 16.67 15.72 -1.33
CA LYS A 12 17.90 16.43 -1.68
C LYS A 12 18.16 16.45 -3.19
N GLU A 13 17.95 15.32 -3.84
CA GLU A 13 18.12 15.20 -5.29
C GLU A 13 17.10 16.07 -6.05
N ALA A 14 15.84 16.08 -5.61
CA ALA A 14 14.82 16.92 -6.22
C ALA A 14 15.13 18.41 -6.06
N MET A 15 15.70 18.81 -4.92
CA MET A 15 16.15 20.18 -4.70
C MET A 15 17.28 20.54 -5.67
N LYS A 16 18.27 19.68 -5.84
CA LYS A 16 19.40 19.90 -6.76
C LYS A 16 18.94 19.95 -8.21
N ALA A 17 18.00 19.08 -8.59
CA ALA A 17 17.46 19.01 -9.95
C ALA A 17 16.44 20.12 -10.25
N LYS A 18 16.04 20.90 -9.23
CA LYS A 18 14.98 21.91 -9.32
C LYS A 18 13.65 21.33 -9.79
N ASP A 19 13.39 20.06 -9.44
CA ASP A 19 12.14 19.38 -9.71
C ASP A 19 11.11 19.72 -8.63
N ALA A 20 10.38 20.81 -8.86
CA ALA A 20 9.45 21.36 -7.87
C ALA A 20 8.34 20.39 -7.50
N LYS A 21 7.79 19.65 -8.47
CA LYS A 21 6.68 18.73 -8.24
C LYS A 21 7.13 17.53 -7.40
N ARG A 22 8.26 16.92 -7.76
CA ARG A 22 8.83 15.81 -7.00
C ARG A 22 9.21 16.25 -5.59
N LEU A 23 9.84 17.40 -5.46
CA LEU A 23 10.21 17.96 -4.16
C LEU A 23 9.00 18.16 -3.27
N ALA A 24 7.93 18.78 -3.78
CA ALA A 24 6.71 19.03 -3.03
C ALA A 24 6.07 17.70 -2.57
N THR A 25 6.01 16.71 -3.45
CA THR A 25 5.43 15.40 -3.13
C THR A 25 6.26 14.67 -2.06
N VAL A 26 7.58 14.67 -2.21
CA VAL A 26 8.47 14.02 -1.21
C VAL A 26 8.37 14.70 0.14
N ARG A 27 8.26 16.02 0.16
CA ARG A 27 8.06 16.78 1.40
C ARG A 27 6.74 16.41 2.08
N LEU A 28 5.67 16.21 1.32
CA LEU A 28 4.39 15.74 1.86
C LEU A 28 4.52 14.35 2.49
N ILE A 29 5.25 13.45 1.85
CA ILE A 29 5.51 12.12 2.39
C ILE A 29 6.28 12.23 3.72
N LEU A 30 7.34 13.01 3.75
CA LEU A 30 8.17 13.18 4.95
C LEU A 30 7.39 13.84 6.09
N ALA A 31 6.52 14.81 5.79
CA ALA A 31 5.66 15.44 6.78
C ALA A 31 4.67 14.42 7.37
N ALA A 32 4.02 13.61 6.53
CA ALA A 32 3.10 12.57 6.97
C ALA A 32 3.82 11.52 7.82
N LEU A 33 5.04 11.16 7.44
CA LEU A 33 5.87 10.22 8.19
C LEU A 33 6.21 10.78 9.57
N LYS A 34 6.58 12.05 9.64
CA LYS A 34 6.89 12.73 10.91
C LYS A 34 5.67 12.73 11.83
N ASP A 35 4.49 13.04 11.29
CA ASP A 35 3.25 13.01 12.07
C ASP A 35 2.96 11.61 12.61
N ARG A 36 3.20 10.58 11.81
CA ARG A 36 3.03 9.19 12.24
C ARG A 36 4.06 8.78 13.30
N ASP A 37 5.31 9.20 13.15
CA ASP A 37 6.34 8.96 14.16
C ASP A 37 5.93 9.57 15.51
N ILE A 38 5.41 10.79 15.49
CA ILE A 38 4.95 11.48 16.70
C ILE A 38 3.77 10.74 17.32
N ALA A 39 2.79 10.34 16.51
CA ALA A 39 1.62 9.60 16.98
C ALA A 39 1.96 8.21 17.52
N ALA A 40 2.99 7.57 16.96
CA ALA A 40 3.45 6.25 17.39
C ALA A 40 4.30 6.28 18.67
N ARG A 41 4.80 7.45 19.05
CA ARG A 41 5.55 7.61 20.28
C ARG A 41 4.62 7.44 21.47
N THR A 42 4.86 6.40 22.26
CA THR A 42 4.17 6.19 23.53
C THR A 42 5.20 6.33 24.66
N GLU A 43 4.73 6.38 25.89
CA GLU A 43 5.62 6.42 27.05
C GLU A 43 6.60 5.22 27.07
N THR A 44 6.22 4.12 26.44
CA THR A 44 6.97 2.87 26.46
C THR A 44 7.73 2.58 25.16
N SER A 45 7.41 3.26 24.05
CA SER A 45 8.07 3.04 22.77
C SER A 45 8.52 4.35 22.15
N LYS A 46 9.82 4.39 21.84
CA LYS A 46 10.44 5.52 21.12
C LYS A 46 10.83 5.12 19.71
N ASP A 47 10.43 3.94 19.28
CA ASP A 47 10.82 3.41 17.98
C ASP A 47 10.12 4.17 16.85
N LEU A 48 10.91 4.52 15.85
CA LEU A 48 10.41 5.12 14.62
C LEU A 48 9.75 4.06 13.77
N MET A 49 8.84 4.48 12.89
CA MET A 49 8.19 3.58 11.95
C MET A 49 9.21 2.88 11.06
N GLY A 50 9.07 1.57 10.92
CA GLY A 50 9.89 0.75 10.02
C GLY A 50 9.42 0.87 8.56
N ASP A 51 10.16 0.22 7.67
CA ASP A 51 9.87 0.26 6.22
C ASP A 51 8.46 -0.24 5.90
N ASP A 52 7.99 -1.29 6.57
CA ASP A 52 6.63 -1.85 6.36
C ASP A 52 5.54 -0.82 6.70
N ASP A 53 5.72 -0.09 7.78
CA ASP A 53 4.79 0.96 8.19
C ASP A 53 4.81 2.12 7.21
N ILE A 54 5.99 2.46 6.69
CA ILE A 54 6.13 3.52 5.68
C ILE A 54 5.44 3.10 4.39
N LEU A 55 5.60 1.85 3.95
CA LEU A 55 4.91 1.33 2.76
C LEU A 55 3.38 1.38 2.93
N THR A 56 2.89 1.04 4.11
CA THR A 56 1.46 1.16 4.43
C THR A 56 0.99 2.62 4.34
N LEU A 57 1.78 3.55 4.86
CA LEU A 57 1.50 4.98 4.77
C LEU A 57 1.45 5.44 3.31
N LEU A 58 2.42 5.04 2.50
CA LEU A 58 2.47 5.38 1.07
C LEU A 58 1.24 4.84 0.32
N ALA A 59 0.85 3.60 0.60
CA ALA A 59 -0.34 3.00 0.00
C ALA A 59 -1.59 3.79 0.34
N LYS A 60 -1.72 4.23 1.59
CA LYS A 60 -2.84 5.07 2.04
C LYS A 60 -2.85 6.42 1.33
N MET A 61 -1.69 7.04 1.17
CA MET A 61 -1.56 8.31 0.47
C MET A 61 -1.97 8.18 -1.00
N ILE A 62 -1.60 7.09 -1.65
CA ILE A 62 -2.02 6.79 -3.03
C ILE A 62 -3.54 6.64 -3.11
N LYS A 63 -4.12 5.86 -2.21
CA LYS A 63 -5.57 5.64 -2.19
C LYS A 63 -6.35 6.95 -2.02
N GLN A 64 -5.92 7.80 -1.11
CA GLN A 64 -6.53 9.12 -0.89
C GLN A 64 -6.48 9.98 -2.16
N ARG A 65 -5.35 9.93 -2.88
CA ARG A 65 -5.20 10.68 -4.14
C ARG A 65 -6.01 10.11 -5.28
N GLU A 66 -6.15 8.79 -5.35
CA GLU A 66 -7.03 8.15 -6.33
C GLU A 66 -8.49 8.57 -6.13
N GLU A 67 -8.94 8.62 -4.88
CA GLU A 67 -10.28 9.09 -4.54
C GLU A 67 -10.46 10.56 -4.93
N SER A 68 -9.46 11.40 -4.62
CA SER A 68 -9.47 12.81 -4.99
C SER A 68 -9.48 13.01 -6.50
N ALA A 69 -8.67 12.25 -7.25
CA ALA A 69 -8.62 12.31 -8.71
C ALA A 69 -9.97 11.95 -9.31
N THR A 70 -10.61 10.90 -8.80
CA THR A 70 -11.94 10.49 -9.25
C THR A 70 -12.97 11.59 -8.98
N ALA A 71 -12.92 12.21 -7.80
CA ALA A 71 -13.83 13.30 -7.44
C ALA A 71 -13.62 14.52 -8.34
N PHE A 72 -12.37 14.86 -8.67
CA PHE A 72 -12.07 15.98 -9.57
C PHE A 72 -12.54 15.69 -10.99
N ASP A 73 -12.40 14.45 -11.48
CA ASP A 73 -12.92 14.06 -12.79
C ASP A 73 -14.45 14.20 -12.83
N ALA A 74 -15.13 13.74 -11.79
CA ALA A 74 -16.59 13.85 -11.65
C ALA A 74 -17.05 15.31 -11.58
N GLY A 75 -16.23 16.18 -10.97
CA GLY A 75 -16.49 17.61 -10.86
C GLY A 75 -16.02 18.43 -12.07
N ASN A 76 -15.60 17.78 -13.13
CA ASN A 76 -15.09 18.42 -14.36
C ASN A 76 -13.86 19.31 -14.11
N ARG A 77 -12.94 18.79 -13.29
CA ARG A 77 -11.66 19.44 -12.96
C ARG A 77 -10.49 18.53 -13.36
N PRO A 78 -10.30 18.30 -14.68
CA PRO A 78 -9.26 17.34 -15.12
C PRO A 78 -7.83 17.77 -14.78
N GLU A 79 -7.57 19.06 -14.71
CA GLU A 79 -6.23 19.58 -14.32
C GLU A 79 -5.88 19.24 -12.86
N LEU A 80 -6.86 19.26 -11.97
CA LEU A 80 -6.65 18.89 -10.58
C LEU A 80 -6.50 17.37 -10.44
N ALA A 81 -7.29 16.61 -11.20
CA ALA A 81 -7.16 15.15 -11.25
C ALA A 81 -5.78 14.74 -11.77
N ALA A 82 -5.27 15.42 -12.80
CA ALA A 82 -3.94 15.16 -13.35
C ALA A 82 -2.84 15.40 -12.31
N ASN A 83 -2.95 16.46 -11.51
CA ASN A 83 -2.00 16.74 -10.42
C ASN A 83 -1.98 15.62 -9.38
N GLU A 84 -3.16 15.11 -9.00
CA GLU A 84 -3.26 13.98 -8.07
C GLU A 84 -2.58 12.73 -8.64
N ARG A 85 -2.79 12.44 -9.90
CA ARG A 85 -2.17 11.30 -10.58
C ARG A 85 -0.67 11.44 -10.72
N ASP A 86 -0.16 12.64 -10.93
CA ASP A 86 1.29 12.91 -10.95
C ASP A 86 1.91 12.62 -9.59
N GLU A 87 1.26 13.04 -8.51
CA GLU A 87 1.71 12.76 -7.16
C GLU A 87 1.71 11.26 -6.87
N ILE A 88 0.66 10.54 -7.32
CA ILE A 88 0.59 9.07 -7.20
C ILE A 88 1.80 8.41 -7.89
N ALA A 89 2.13 8.84 -9.11
CA ALA A 89 3.27 8.30 -9.85
C ALA A 89 4.58 8.50 -9.09
N ILE A 90 4.77 9.66 -8.48
CA ILE A 90 5.96 9.97 -7.69
C ILE A 90 6.02 9.08 -6.43
N ILE A 91 4.91 8.93 -5.72
CA ILE A 91 4.83 8.07 -4.53
C ILE A 91 5.18 6.62 -4.89
N ARG A 92 4.67 6.13 -6.00
CA ARG A 92 4.93 4.76 -6.47
C ARG A 92 6.40 4.48 -6.74
N THR A 93 7.20 5.50 -7.06
CA THR A 93 8.64 5.30 -7.28
C THR A 93 9.38 4.82 -6.03
N PHE A 94 8.79 4.98 -4.85
CA PHE A 94 9.36 4.52 -3.58
C PHE A 94 8.82 3.18 -3.13
N MET A 95 7.88 2.60 -3.88
CA MET A 95 7.23 1.34 -3.52
C MET A 95 7.76 0.20 -4.38
N PRO A 96 7.80 -1.04 -3.85
CA PRO A 96 8.11 -2.19 -4.69
C PRO A 96 7.03 -2.36 -5.77
N ALA A 97 7.35 -3.13 -6.81
CA ALA A 97 6.42 -3.40 -7.89
C ALA A 97 5.09 -3.95 -7.33
N GLN A 98 3.97 -3.36 -7.78
CA GLN A 98 2.66 -3.81 -7.36
C GLN A 98 2.30 -5.15 -8.00
N MET A 99 1.65 -6.00 -7.24
CA MET A 99 1.15 -7.28 -7.74
C MET A 99 -0.14 -7.05 -8.53
N ASP A 100 -0.25 -7.71 -9.67
CA ASP A 100 -1.51 -7.74 -10.41
C ASP A 100 -2.52 -8.67 -9.71
N GLU A 101 -3.75 -8.70 -10.19
CA GLU A 101 -4.82 -9.49 -9.57
C GLU A 101 -4.48 -10.99 -9.56
N ALA A 102 -3.90 -11.50 -10.65
CA ALA A 102 -3.53 -12.91 -10.75
C ALA A 102 -2.43 -13.26 -9.74
N ALA A 103 -1.40 -12.41 -9.62
CA ALA A 103 -0.31 -12.61 -8.66
C ALA A 103 -0.83 -12.52 -7.22
N MET A 104 -1.75 -11.59 -6.94
CA MET A 104 -2.36 -11.46 -5.62
C MET A 104 -3.16 -12.72 -5.25
N LYS A 105 -3.97 -13.23 -6.15
CA LYS A 105 -4.74 -14.46 -5.91
C LYS A 105 -3.84 -15.67 -5.67
N ALA A 106 -2.75 -15.78 -6.43
CA ALA A 106 -1.77 -16.83 -6.26
C ALA A 106 -1.09 -16.74 -4.88
N ALA A 107 -0.72 -15.53 -4.45
CA ALA A 107 -0.14 -15.29 -3.14
C ALA A 107 -1.10 -15.66 -2.01
N VAL A 108 -2.37 -15.28 -2.14
CA VAL A 108 -3.42 -15.62 -1.17
C VAL A 108 -3.57 -17.14 -1.06
N ALA A 109 -3.65 -17.84 -2.19
CA ALA A 109 -3.79 -19.30 -2.21
C ALA A 109 -2.58 -19.98 -1.56
N GLN A 110 -1.39 -19.50 -1.83
CA GLN A 110 -0.15 -20.01 -1.24
C GLN A 110 -0.14 -19.86 0.28
N VAL A 111 -0.50 -18.67 0.79
CA VAL A 111 -0.53 -18.42 2.23
C VAL A 111 -1.59 -19.25 2.92
N ILE A 112 -2.76 -19.42 2.30
CA ILE A 112 -3.82 -20.28 2.83
C ILE A 112 -3.30 -21.73 2.99
N ALA A 113 -2.62 -22.24 1.97
CA ALA A 113 -2.05 -23.59 2.01
C ALA A 113 -0.97 -23.72 3.09
N GLU A 114 -0.06 -22.76 3.18
CA GLU A 114 1.03 -22.77 4.17
C GLU A 114 0.52 -22.63 5.60
N ALA A 115 -0.50 -21.82 5.82
CA ALA A 115 -1.09 -21.59 7.13
C ALA A 115 -2.03 -22.72 7.55
N GLY A 116 -2.39 -23.63 6.63
CA GLY A 116 -3.37 -24.65 6.90
C GLY A 116 -4.77 -24.10 7.17
N ALA A 117 -5.09 -22.92 6.60
CA ALA A 117 -6.38 -22.28 6.79
C ALA A 117 -7.48 -23.06 6.09
N ALA A 118 -8.56 -23.36 6.81
CA ALA A 118 -9.67 -24.17 6.31
C ALA A 118 -11.00 -23.41 6.28
N SER A 119 -11.09 -22.29 6.99
CA SER A 119 -12.36 -21.53 7.09
C SER A 119 -12.12 -20.06 7.27
N ILE A 120 -13.19 -19.27 7.19
CA ILE A 120 -13.17 -17.82 7.42
C ILE A 120 -12.59 -17.46 8.78
N LYS A 121 -12.69 -18.34 9.76
CA LYS A 121 -12.11 -18.14 11.10
C LYS A 121 -10.59 -17.94 11.06
N ASP A 122 -9.92 -18.48 10.04
CA ASP A 122 -8.48 -18.37 9.86
C ASP A 122 -8.06 -17.14 9.05
N MET A 123 -9.03 -16.32 8.63
CA MET A 123 -8.78 -15.15 7.80
C MET A 123 -7.78 -14.17 8.41
N GLY A 124 -7.90 -13.90 9.72
CA GLY A 124 -6.99 -13.01 10.42
C GLY A 124 -5.54 -13.49 10.35
N LYS A 125 -5.33 -14.80 10.48
CA LYS A 125 -4.01 -15.43 10.40
C LYS A 125 -3.41 -15.28 8.99
N VAL A 126 -4.23 -15.55 7.97
CA VAL A 126 -3.81 -15.41 6.56
C VAL A 126 -3.47 -13.96 6.25
N MET A 127 -4.32 -13.03 6.65
CA MET A 127 -4.08 -11.60 6.41
C MET A 127 -2.83 -11.09 7.10
N ALA A 128 -2.54 -11.57 8.31
CA ALA A 128 -1.32 -11.20 9.03
C ALA A 128 -0.07 -11.60 8.25
N VAL A 129 -0.04 -12.80 7.69
CA VAL A 129 1.07 -13.29 6.88
C VAL A 129 1.19 -12.51 5.57
N LEU A 130 0.07 -12.22 4.92
CA LEU A 130 0.05 -11.41 3.69
C LEU A 130 0.61 -10.01 3.93
N LYS A 131 0.22 -9.37 5.02
CA LYS A 131 0.73 -8.04 5.38
C LYS A 131 2.23 -8.06 5.66
N GLU A 132 2.72 -9.11 6.28
CA GLU A 132 4.15 -9.27 6.58
C GLU A 132 4.98 -9.48 5.31
N ARG A 133 4.54 -10.36 4.41
CA ARG A 133 5.31 -10.72 3.22
C ARG A 133 5.18 -9.72 2.07
N TYR A 134 4.03 -9.11 1.91
CA TYR A 134 3.68 -8.32 0.73
C TYR A 134 3.32 -6.87 1.07
N ALA A 135 3.89 -6.34 2.14
CA ALA A 135 3.67 -4.95 2.52
C ALA A 135 3.97 -4.01 1.35
N GLY A 136 3.01 -3.15 1.00
CA GLY A 136 3.14 -2.19 -0.09
C GLY A 136 3.05 -2.77 -1.49
N GLN A 137 2.92 -4.10 -1.65
CA GLN A 137 2.87 -4.76 -2.95
C GLN A 137 1.46 -5.08 -3.42
N MET A 138 0.50 -5.15 -2.52
CA MET A 138 -0.89 -5.46 -2.86
C MET A 138 -1.85 -4.54 -2.11
N ASP A 139 -3.05 -4.37 -2.67
CA ASP A 139 -4.16 -3.71 -1.99
C ASP A 139 -4.78 -4.72 -1.02
N PHE A 140 -4.61 -4.49 0.27
CA PHE A 140 -5.11 -5.42 1.28
C PHE A 140 -6.63 -5.46 1.37
N SER A 141 -7.33 -4.44 0.89
CA SER A 141 -8.80 -4.49 0.76
C SER A 141 -9.21 -5.55 -0.26
N LYS A 142 -8.54 -5.58 -1.40
CA LYS A 142 -8.75 -6.60 -2.44
C LYS A 142 -8.27 -7.97 -1.99
N ALA A 143 -7.12 -8.02 -1.31
CA ALA A 143 -6.59 -9.26 -0.76
C ALA A 143 -7.52 -9.86 0.30
N SER A 144 -8.12 -9.02 1.13
CA SER A 144 -9.11 -9.45 2.12
C SER A 144 -10.33 -10.09 1.46
N ALA A 145 -10.86 -9.45 0.42
CA ALA A 145 -11.99 -9.99 -0.34
C ALA A 145 -11.62 -11.33 -1.00
N ALA A 146 -10.45 -11.41 -1.62
CA ALA A 146 -9.97 -12.64 -2.25
C ALA A 146 -9.76 -13.77 -1.24
N THR A 147 -9.22 -13.44 -0.06
CA THR A 147 -9.03 -14.41 1.03
C THR A 147 -10.37 -14.93 1.54
N LYS A 148 -11.32 -14.03 1.75
CA LYS A 148 -12.66 -14.39 2.19
C LYS A 148 -13.32 -15.32 1.18
N ASP A 149 -13.26 -14.99 -0.10
CA ASP A 149 -13.85 -15.82 -1.16
C ASP A 149 -13.18 -17.19 -1.25
N ALA A 150 -11.87 -17.24 -1.15
CA ALA A 150 -11.13 -18.50 -1.17
C ALA A 150 -11.47 -19.39 0.04
N LEU A 151 -11.58 -18.82 1.22
CA LEU A 151 -11.90 -19.55 2.44
C LEU A 151 -13.37 -19.95 2.52
N SER A 152 -14.25 -19.19 1.87
CA SER A 152 -15.68 -19.51 1.82
C SER A 152 -16.03 -20.54 0.74
N GLY A 153 -15.06 -20.92 -0.10
CA GLY A 153 -15.26 -21.87 -1.19
C GLY A 153 -15.91 -21.30 -2.44
N LYS A 154 -16.14 -19.98 -2.52
CA LYS A 154 -16.79 -19.38 -3.70
C LYS A 154 -15.91 -19.38 -4.94
N CYS A 155 -14.60 -19.44 -4.78
CA CYS A 155 -13.64 -19.46 -5.87
C CYS A 155 -13.13 -20.85 -6.16
N GLN A 156 -13.84 -21.89 -5.74
CA GLN A 156 -13.49 -23.26 -6.04
C GLN A 156 -13.74 -23.56 -7.51
N GLY A 157 -12.78 -24.19 -8.14
CA GLY A 157 -12.86 -24.52 -9.56
C GLY A 157 -13.99 -25.48 -9.89
N PRO A 158 -14.32 -25.61 -11.18
CA PRO A 158 -15.49 -26.38 -11.63
C PRO A 158 -15.51 -27.86 -11.25
N GLY A 159 -14.42 -28.42 -10.76
CA GLY A 159 -14.34 -29.81 -10.32
C GLY A 159 -15.00 -30.11 -8.98
N GLN A 160 -15.56 -29.11 -8.30
CA GLN A 160 -16.13 -29.29 -6.97
C GLN A 160 -17.65 -29.27 -6.94
N ASN A 161 -18.29 -29.17 -8.09
CA ASN A 161 -19.72 -29.33 -8.25
C ASN A 161 -20.12 -30.77 -8.47
N GLN A 162 -19.64 -31.67 -7.65
CA GLN A 162 -20.06 -33.06 -7.71
C GLN A 162 -20.82 -33.45 -6.45
#